data_b3855c2bb7127828ebcb9d20b57dce57
#
_entry.id   b3855c2bb7127828ebcb9d20b57dce57
#
_cell.length_a   1.000
_cell.length_b   1.000
_cell.length_c   1.000
_cell.angle_alpha   90.00
_cell.angle_beta   90.00
_cell.angle_gamma   90.00
#
_symmetry.space_group_name_H-M   'P 1'
#
loop_
_entity.id
_entity.type
_entity.pdbx_description
1 polymer ?
#
loop_
_entity_poly.entity_id
_entity_poly.type
_entity_poly.pdbx_seq_one_letter_code
_entity_poly.pdbx_strand_id
1 'polypeptide(L)'
;MIEISKEAVELSRKIIELRERDRKKIAYLGKSAKPALLLLERLYNQPFITAKNVIEITKLAPPNANNLIKKFLKLGVLKEWGNRKRNRVFFYEEYLNLFHQKE
;
A
#
# COMPACT_ATOMS: atom_id res chain seq x y z
N MET A 1 -7.56 -16.96 28.87
CA MET A 1 -7.06 -15.57 28.80
C MET A 1 -5.93 -15.47 27.77
N ILE A 2 -6.06 -14.53 26.88
CA ILE A 2 -5.04 -14.33 25.83
C ILE A 2 -4.08 -13.25 26.28
N GLU A 3 -2.83 -13.62 26.40
CA GLU A 3 -1.80 -12.63 26.70
C GLU A 3 -1.30 -12.02 25.41
N ILE A 4 -1.42 -10.71 25.32
CA ILE A 4 -0.89 -9.98 24.18
C ILE A 4 0.46 -9.42 24.58
N SER A 5 1.51 -9.85 23.88
CA SER A 5 2.86 -9.37 24.17
C SER A 5 2.99 -7.87 23.81
N LYS A 6 3.97 -7.22 24.43
CA LYS A 6 4.25 -5.82 24.12
C LYS A 6 4.56 -5.64 22.64
N GLU A 7 5.24 -6.63 22.06
CA GLU A 7 5.60 -6.58 20.65
C GLU A 7 4.38 -6.54 19.76
N ALA A 8 3.36 -7.33 20.07
CA ALA A 8 2.13 -7.36 19.29
C ALA A 8 1.37 -6.05 19.41
N VAL A 9 1.34 -5.46 20.60
CA VAL A 9 0.67 -4.18 20.83
C VAL A 9 1.38 -3.07 20.06
N GLU A 10 2.72 -3.05 20.10
CA GLU A 10 3.48 -2.05 19.39
C GLU A 10 3.32 -2.17 17.88
N LEU A 11 3.30 -3.40 17.37
CA LEU A 11 3.11 -3.62 15.95
C LEU A 11 1.73 -3.13 15.51
N SER A 12 0.70 -3.43 16.28
CA SER A 12 -0.65 -2.98 15.98
C SER A 12 -0.73 -1.45 15.94
N ARG A 13 -0.06 -0.80 16.89
CA ARG A 13 -0.03 0.66 16.94
C ARG A 13 0.67 1.23 15.71
N LYS A 14 1.79 0.65 15.31
CA LYS A 14 2.54 1.10 14.14
C LYS A 14 1.73 0.94 12.86
N ILE A 15 0.98 -0.15 12.76
CA ILE A 15 0.12 -0.36 11.60
C ILE A 15 -0.97 0.70 11.54
N ILE A 16 -1.60 1.00 12.66
CA ILE A 16 -2.63 2.04 12.71
C ILE A 16 -2.08 3.40 12.33
N GLU A 17 -0.90 3.74 12.87
CA GLU A 17 -0.26 5.01 12.54
C GLU A 17 0.07 5.10 11.06
N LEU A 18 0.59 4.02 10.49
CA LEU A 18 0.91 3.96 9.07
C LEU A 18 -0.35 4.15 8.22
N ARG A 19 -1.42 3.46 8.58
CA ARG A 19 -2.68 3.56 7.85
C ARG A 19 -3.21 5.00 7.85
N GLU A 20 -3.20 5.64 9.01
CA GLU A 20 -3.68 7.01 9.11
C GLU A 20 -2.83 7.98 8.32
N ARG A 21 -1.51 7.83 8.40
CA ARG A 21 -0.59 8.69 7.67
C ARG A 21 -0.81 8.56 6.16
N ASP A 22 -0.88 7.33 5.68
CA ASP A 22 -1.03 7.10 4.25
C ASP A 22 -2.41 7.46 3.75
N ARG A 23 -3.44 7.29 4.57
CA ARG A 23 -4.79 7.76 4.21
C ARG A 23 -4.82 9.26 4.02
N LYS A 24 -4.11 10.00 4.87
CA LYS A 24 -4.01 11.44 4.73
C LYS A 24 -3.31 11.84 3.44
N LYS A 25 -2.23 11.15 3.11
CA LYS A 25 -1.52 11.40 1.86
C LYS A 25 -2.44 11.19 0.66
N ILE A 26 -3.22 10.12 0.71
CA ILE A 26 -4.12 9.76 -0.38
C ILE A 26 -5.28 10.75 -0.48
N ALA A 27 -5.75 11.28 0.64
CA ALA A 27 -6.83 12.25 0.64
C ALA A 27 -6.52 13.48 -0.20
N TYR A 28 -5.25 13.83 -0.35
CA TYR A 28 -4.84 14.96 -1.16
C TYR A 28 -4.89 14.69 -2.67
N LEU A 29 -5.19 13.47 -3.07
CA LEU A 29 -5.24 13.11 -4.49
C LEU A 29 -6.52 13.58 -5.19
N GLY A 30 -7.46 14.15 -4.46
CA GLY A 30 -8.68 14.68 -5.05
C GLY A 30 -9.54 13.59 -5.68
N LYS A 31 -9.75 13.68 -6.99
CA LYS A 31 -10.60 12.72 -7.70
C LYS A 31 -10.06 11.29 -7.64
N SER A 32 -8.76 11.14 -7.47
CA SER A 32 -8.14 9.82 -7.39
C SER A 32 -8.19 9.23 -5.98
N ALA A 33 -8.67 9.97 -5.00
CA ALA A 33 -8.68 9.51 -3.61
C ALA A 33 -9.53 8.26 -3.41
N LYS A 34 -10.69 8.20 -4.05
CA LYS A 34 -11.61 7.08 -3.89
C LYS A 34 -11.00 5.76 -4.34
N PRO A 35 -10.54 5.63 -5.60
CA PRO A 35 -9.87 4.39 -6.02
C PRO A 35 -8.56 4.17 -5.27
N ALA A 36 -7.87 5.25 -4.87
CA ALA A 36 -6.63 5.12 -4.09
C ALA A 36 -6.89 4.47 -2.74
N LEU A 37 -7.99 4.84 -2.07
CA LEU A 37 -8.34 4.23 -0.80
C LEU A 37 -8.65 2.74 -0.96
N LEU A 38 -9.33 2.36 -2.04
CA LEU A 38 -9.61 0.96 -2.32
C LEU A 38 -8.29 0.18 -2.48
N LEU A 39 -7.35 0.75 -3.20
CA LEU A 39 -6.05 0.12 -3.41
C LEU A 39 -5.29 0.03 -2.09
N LEU A 40 -5.26 1.09 -1.31
CA LEU A 40 -4.55 1.10 -0.04
C LEU A 40 -5.10 0.03 0.91
N GLU A 41 -6.41 -0.08 1.01
CA GLU A 41 -7.02 -1.11 1.88
C GLU A 41 -6.66 -2.51 1.42
N ARG A 42 -6.56 -2.72 0.12
CA ARG A 42 -6.19 -4.02 -0.42
C ARG A 42 -4.74 -4.37 -0.11
N LEU A 43 -3.87 -3.36 -0.07
CA LEU A 43 -2.45 -3.57 0.20
C LEU A 43 -2.20 -4.18 1.58
N TYR A 44 -3.07 -3.95 2.54
CA TYR A 44 -2.91 -4.55 3.87
C TYR A 44 -3.13 -6.06 3.84
N ASN A 45 -3.87 -6.56 2.86
CA ASN A 45 -4.07 -7.98 2.68
C ASN A 45 -3.15 -8.57 1.62
N GLN A 46 -2.76 -7.74 0.66
CA GLN A 46 -1.96 -8.15 -0.48
C GLN A 46 -0.90 -7.08 -0.76
N PRO A 47 0.21 -7.10 0.00
CA PRO A 47 1.22 -6.05 -0.11
C PRO A 47 2.01 -6.04 -1.41
N PHE A 48 1.96 -7.11 -2.19
CA PHE A 48 2.57 -7.16 -3.52
C PHE A 48 1.48 -7.11 -4.57
N ILE A 49 1.58 -6.17 -5.50
CA ILE A 49 0.56 -6.00 -6.55
C ILE A 49 1.21 -5.70 -7.89
N THR A 50 0.44 -5.94 -8.94
CA THR A 50 0.80 -5.60 -10.31
C THR A 50 -0.20 -4.58 -10.85
N ALA A 51 0.09 -4.00 -12.02
CA ALA A 51 -0.84 -3.09 -12.67
C ALA A 51 -2.18 -3.77 -12.93
N LYS A 52 -2.13 -5.06 -13.28
CA LYS A 52 -3.35 -5.84 -13.52
C LYS A 52 -4.20 -5.91 -12.26
N ASN A 53 -3.55 -6.15 -11.11
CA ASN A 53 -4.27 -6.17 -9.83
C ASN A 53 -4.94 -4.82 -9.54
N VAL A 54 -4.24 -3.73 -9.83
CA VAL A 54 -4.80 -2.40 -9.59
C VAL A 54 -6.05 -2.18 -10.43
N ILE A 55 -6.02 -2.60 -11.70
CA ILE A 55 -7.17 -2.49 -12.57
C ILE A 55 -8.35 -3.30 -12.01
N GLU A 56 -8.09 -4.50 -11.54
CA GLU A 56 -9.12 -5.35 -10.96
C GLU A 56 -9.72 -4.76 -9.68
N ILE A 57 -8.87 -4.22 -8.82
CA ILE A 57 -9.29 -3.67 -7.54
C ILE A 57 -10.08 -2.37 -7.71
N THR A 58 -9.58 -1.47 -8.55
CA THR A 58 -10.13 -0.12 -8.68
C THR A 58 -11.13 0.03 -9.82
N LYS A 59 -11.15 -0.92 -10.75
CA LYS A 59 -11.98 -0.89 -11.95
C LYS A 59 -11.65 0.29 -12.86
N LEU A 60 -10.44 0.83 -12.73
CA LEU A 60 -9.99 1.92 -13.59
C LEU A 60 -9.49 1.40 -14.93
N ALA A 61 -9.56 2.26 -15.95
CA ALA A 61 -8.94 1.97 -17.23
C ALA A 61 -7.43 1.86 -17.07
N PRO A 62 -6.72 1.10 -17.92
CA PRO A 62 -5.26 0.93 -17.77
C PRO A 62 -4.46 2.22 -17.62
N PRO A 63 -4.71 3.28 -18.42
CA PRO A 63 -3.94 4.52 -18.23
C PRO A 63 -4.15 5.13 -16.84
N ASN A 64 -5.38 5.10 -16.34
CA ASN A 64 -5.70 5.66 -15.04
C ASN A 64 -5.11 4.82 -13.91
N ALA A 65 -5.12 3.50 -14.07
CA ALA A 65 -4.51 2.61 -13.09
C ALA A 65 -3.00 2.86 -13.01
N ASN A 66 -2.34 3.03 -14.15
CA ASN A 66 -0.92 3.32 -14.19
C ASN A 66 -0.61 4.65 -13.54
N ASN A 67 -1.45 5.66 -13.75
CA ASN A 67 -1.27 6.96 -13.12
C ASN A 67 -1.42 6.86 -11.60
N LEU A 68 -2.34 6.04 -11.14
CA LEU A 68 -2.52 5.82 -9.71
C LEU A 68 -1.28 5.18 -9.09
N ILE A 69 -0.71 4.18 -9.77
CA ILE A 69 0.52 3.54 -9.32
C ILE A 69 1.65 4.56 -9.24
N LYS A 70 1.78 5.42 -10.26
CA LYS A 70 2.81 6.47 -10.25
C LYS A 70 2.64 7.40 -9.06
N LYS A 71 1.40 7.76 -8.73
CA LYS A 71 1.13 8.60 -7.57
C LYS A 71 1.54 7.91 -6.27
N PHE A 72 1.26 6.62 -6.15
CA PHE A 72 1.67 5.85 -4.98
C PHE A 72 3.19 5.76 -4.86
N LEU A 73 3.88 5.59 -5.98
CA LEU A 73 5.34 5.59 -5.99
C LEU A 73 5.89 6.94 -5.57
N LYS A 74 5.29 8.02 -6.05
CA LYS A 74 5.73 9.37 -5.71
C LYS A 74 5.49 9.69 -4.24
N LEU A 75 4.39 9.20 -3.67
CA LEU A 75 4.08 9.39 -2.26
C LEU A 75 4.92 8.52 -1.35
N GLY A 76 5.63 7.55 -1.90
CA GLY A 76 6.45 6.65 -1.11
C GLY A 76 5.66 5.49 -0.51
N VAL A 77 4.40 5.32 -0.89
CA VAL A 77 3.59 4.21 -0.40
C VAL A 77 4.00 2.90 -1.05
N LEU A 78 4.24 2.94 -2.35
CA LEU A 78 4.69 1.75 -3.08
C LEU A 78 6.11 1.92 -3.58
N LYS A 79 6.78 0.78 -3.75
CA LYS A 79 8.08 0.73 -4.42
C LYS A 79 8.03 -0.37 -5.45
N GLU A 80 8.85 -0.22 -6.49
CA GLU A 80 8.90 -1.22 -7.53
C GLU A 80 9.86 -2.34 -7.14
N TRP A 81 9.43 -3.57 -7.38
CA TRP A 81 10.24 -4.77 -7.10
C TRP A 81 11.06 -5.11 -8.34
N GLY A 82 12.36 -4.91 -8.26
CA GLY A 82 13.25 -5.24 -9.35
C GLY A 82 13.17 -4.26 -10.52
N ASN A 83 13.77 -4.64 -11.65
CA ASN A 83 13.83 -3.81 -12.85
C ASN A 83 13.15 -4.48 -14.04
N ARG A 84 11.97 -5.00 -13.82
CA ARG A 84 11.23 -5.68 -14.89
C ARG A 84 10.62 -4.67 -15.84
N LYS A 85 10.69 -4.93 -17.14
CA LYS A 85 10.05 -4.11 -18.15
C LYS A 85 8.60 -4.52 -18.35
N ARG A 86 8.28 -5.81 -18.11
CA ARG A 86 6.94 -6.36 -18.20
C ARG A 86 6.54 -6.98 -16.88
N ASN A 87 5.24 -7.01 -16.62
CA ASN A 87 4.70 -7.58 -15.40
C ASN A 87 5.37 -6.99 -14.17
N ARG A 88 5.50 -5.67 -14.17
CA ARG A 88 6.13 -4.96 -13.06
C ARG A 88 5.35 -5.23 -11.77
N VAL A 89 6.10 -5.52 -10.72
CA VAL A 89 5.52 -5.79 -9.41
C VAL A 89 5.85 -4.63 -8.49
N PHE A 90 4.88 -4.21 -7.70
CA PHE A 90 5.05 -3.13 -6.74
C PHE A 90 4.72 -3.66 -5.36
N PHE A 91 5.33 -3.10 -4.33
CA PHE A 91 5.10 -3.58 -2.97
C PHE A 91 5.03 -2.43 -1.97
N TYR A 92 4.29 -2.68 -0.89
CA TYR A 92 4.09 -1.71 0.18
C TYR A 92 5.23 -1.87 1.19
N GLU A 93 6.36 -1.24 0.89
CA GLU A 93 7.59 -1.43 1.66
C GLU A 93 7.46 -1.09 3.14
N GLU A 94 6.89 0.07 3.46
CA GLU A 94 6.79 0.47 4.85
C GLU A 94 5.95 -0.49 5.69
N TYR A 95 4.89 -1.01 5.10
CA TYR A 95 4.05 -1.98 5.77
C TYR A 95 4.81 -3.28 6.02
N LEU A 96 5.53 -3.77 5.01
CA LEU A 96 6.31 -4.98 5.15
C LEU A 96 7.45 -4.82 6.15
N ASN A 97 8.06 -3.64 6.18
CA ASN A 97 9.16 -3.38 7.11
C ASN A 97 8.72 -3.47 8.58
N LEU A 98 7.45 -3.21 8.86
CA LEU A 98 6.93 -3.35 10.22
C LEU A 98 7.05 -4.78 10.74
N PHE A 99 6.93 -5.74 9.84
CA PHE A 99 7.02 -7.16 10.21
C PHE A 99 8.45 -7.68 10.26
N HIS A 100 9.40 -6.91 9.73
CA HIS A 100 10.83 -7.29 9.72
C HIS A 100 11.64 -6.58 10.79
N GLN A 101 11.03 -5.71 11.58
CA GLN A 101 11.71 -5.03 12.66
C GLN A 101 11.84 -5.96 13.85
N LYS A 102 12.92 -6.70 13.90
CA LYS A 102 13.26 -7.51 15.05
C LYS A 102 14.50 -7.01 15.65
N GLU A 103 14.44 -7.08 16.68
CA GLU A 103 15.49 -6.85 17.33
C GLU A 103 16.25 -6.46 17.30
#